data_0bd044219454703caf286577c33bcc9e
#
_entry.id   0bd044219454703caf286577c33bcc9e
#
_cell.length_a   1.000
_cell.length_b   1.000
_cell.length_c   1.000
_cell.angle_alpha   90.00
_cell.angle_beta   90.00
_cell.angle_gamma   90.00
#
_symmetry.space_group_name_H-M   'P 1'
#
loop_
_entity.id
_entity.type
_entity.pdbx_description
1 polymer ?
#
loop_
_entity_poly.entity_id
_entity_poly.type
_entity_poly.pdbx_seq_one_letter_code
_entity_poly.pdbx_strand_id
1 'polypeptide(L)'
;ATHKVEIPASWSNPEADAPRPELSGRPATVKMVKDIMEPVNKMDGDSLPVSAFVGNIDGQWETGASAYEKRGTAVTVPEWDAEKCIQCNQCAFVCSHATIRPFLLNEEEVKAAPAQIKLADVKPKATEFKYTMSVSPLDCMGCGECITVCPTQAIKMVPQESQAEQQPVFDYLVANVSKKDSGFADDTVKGSQYNQPLLEFSGSC
;
A
#
# COMPACT_ATOMS: atom_id res chain seq x y z
N ALA A 1 9.88 -11.90 -33.93
CA ALA A 1 8.93 -11.09 -34.69
C ALA A 1 8.91 -9.69 -34.05
N THR A 2 9.10 -8.64 -34.86
CA THR A 2 8.96 -7.25 -34.39
C THR A 2 7.50 -6.84 -34.56
N HIS A 3 6.88 -6.37 -33.50
CA HIS A 3 5.56 -5.78 -33.58
C HIS A 3 5.72 -4.26 -33.79
N LYS A 4 5.03 -3.74 -34.80
CA LYS A 4 4.95 -2.29 -35.01
C LYS A 4 4.00 -1.73 -33.94
N VAL A 5 4.51 -0.88 -33.07
CA VAL A 5 3.70 -0.17 -32.07
C VAL A 5 3.32 1.19 -32.65
N GLU A 6 2.03 1.51 -32.66
CA GLU A 6 1.54 2.85 -33.00
C GLU A 6 1.66 3.74 -31.77
N ILE A 7 2.47 4.81 -31.90
CA ILE A 7 2.64 5.79 -30.84
C ILE A 7 1.44 6.76 -30.90
N PRO A 8 0.67 6.92 -29.82
CA PRO A 8 -0.42 7.88 -29.79
C PRO A 8 0.06 9.31 -30.09
N ALA A 9 -0.66 10.04 -30.93
CA ALA A 9 -0.31 11.43 -31.27
C ALA A 9 -0.28 12.36 -30.04
N SER A 10 -1.04 12.02 -28.99
CA SER A 10 -1.04 12.73 -27.70
C SER A 10 0.32 12.73 -26.98
N TRP A 11 1.19 11.76 -27.27
CA TRP A 11 2.53 11.74 -26.66
C TRP A 11 3.46 12.83 -27.19
N SER A 12 3.15 13.39 -28.38
CA SER A 12 3.88 14.52 -28.94
C SER A 12 3.52 15.87 -28.30
N ASN A 13 2.36 15.94 -27.67
CA ASN A 13 1.86 17.11 -26.96
C ASN A 13 1.35 16.68 -25.59
N PRO A 14 2.23 16.37 -24.63
CA PRO A 14 1.80 16.01 -23.29
C PRO A 14 1.06 17.19 -22.66
N GLU A 15 -0.11 16.92 -22.11
CA GLU A 15 -0.79 17.90 -21.26
C GLU A 15 0.11 18.26 -20.09
N ALA A 16 0.10 19.53 -19.68
CA ALA A 16 0.82 19.96 -18.49
C ALA A 16 0.31 19.14 -17.30
N ASP A 17 1.23 18.64 -16.48
CA ASP A 17 0.88 17.91 -15.28
C ASP A 17 -0.16 18.68 -14.46
N ALA A 18 -1.23 18.02 -14.07
CA ALA A 18 -2.19 18.61 -13.15
C ALA A 18 -1.45 19.06 -11.87
N PRO A 19 -1.81 20.23 -11.31
CA PRO A 19 -1.18 20.69 -10.08
C PRO A 19 -1.33 19.61 -9.01
N ARG A 20 -0.20 19.19 -8.43
CA ARG A 20 -0.22 18.19 -7.36
C ARG A 20 -0.93 18.76 -6.14
N PRO A 21 -1.73 17.95 -5.43
CA PRO A 21 -2.31 18.36 -4.17
C PRO A 21 -1.20 18.74 -3.17
N GLU A 22 -1.52 19.68 -2.28
CA GLU A 22 -0.58 20.03 -1.22
C GLU A 22 -0.25 18.81 -0.36
N LEU A 23 1.05 18.59 -0.13
CA LEU A 23 1.50 17.46 0.67
C LEU A 23 1.15 17.68 2.14
N SER A 24 0.54 16.68 2.76
CA SER A 24 0.21 16.66 4.19
C SER A 24 0.92 15.50 4.89
N GLY A 25 1.12 15.61 6.18
CA GLY A 25 1.78 14.57 6.99
C GLY A 25 2.80 15.15 7.97
N ARG A 26 3.73 14.33 8.44
CA ARG A 26 4.78 14.78 9.36
C ARG A 26 5.67 15.83 8.68
N PRO A 27 5.93 16.99 9.33
CA PRO A 27 6.67 18.08 8.70
C PRO A 27 8.06 17.69 8.17
N ALA A 28 8.78 16.83 8.89
CA ALA A 28 10.10 16.35 8.47
C ALA A 28 10.01 15.50 7.19
N THR A 29 9.03 14.60 7.11
CA THR A 29 8.79 13.77 5.92
C THR A 29 8.38 14.61 4.73
N VAL A 30 7.44 15.54 4.91
CA VAL A 30 6.99 16.45 3.85
C VAL A 30 8.16 17.31 3.34
N LYS A 31 9.01 17.81 4.25
CA LYS A 31 10.20 18.58 3.88
C LYS A 31 11.15 17.74 3.02
N MET A 32 11.49 16.54 3.47
CA MET A 32 12.38 15.63 2.72
C MET A 32 11.80 15.28 1.34
N VAL A 33 10.50 15.02 1.26
CA VAL A 33 9.83 14.73 -0.01
C VAL A 33 9.96 15.92 -0.97
N LYS A 34 9.67 17.14 -0.52
CA LYS A 34 9.75 18.34 -1.36
C LYS A 34 11.17 18.69 -1.77
N ASP A 35 12.09 18.61 -0.82
CA ASP A 35 13.46 19.13 -1.02
C ASP A 35 14.36 18.15 -1.77
N ILE A 36 14.09 16.84 -1.67
CA ILE A 36 14.97 15.81 -2.23
C ILE A 36 14.19 14.86 -3.17
N MET A 37 13.13 14.20 -2.66
CA MET A 37 12.49 13.12 -3.40
C MET A 37 11.81 13.61 -4.68
N GLU A 38 11.08 14.73 -4.64
CA GLU A 38 10.44 15.29 -5.83
C GLU A 38 11.41 15.74 -6.92
N PRO A 39 12.50 16.50 -6.62
CA PRO A 39 13.51 16.82 -7.64
C PRO A 39 14.14 15.58 -8.24
N VAL A 40 14.49 14.59 -7.42
CA VAL A 40 15.10 13.33 -7.92
C VAL A 40 14.11 12.59 -8.84
N ASN A 41 12.86 12.47 -8.43
CA ASN A 41 11.82 11.81 -9.24
C ASN A 41 11.48 12.54 -10.54
N LYS A 42 11.72 13.87 -10.58
CA LYS A 42 11.61 14.68 -11.81
C LYS A 42 12.86 14.60 -12.71
N MET A 43 13.83 13.76 -12.37
CA MET A 43 15.13 13.66 -13.07
C MET A 43 15.96 14.96 -13.00
N ASP A 44 15.73 15.80 -11.98
CA ASP A 44 16.43 17.06 -11.72
C ASP A 44 17.33 16.97 -10.46
N GLY A 45 17.76 15.76 -10.14
CA GLY A 45 18.63 15.52 -8.96
C GLY A 45 19.98 16.26 -9.04
N ASP A 46 20.49 16.52 -10.23
CA ASP A 46 21.75 17.23 -10.45
C ASP A 46 21.68 18.73 -10.02
N SER A 47 20.47 19.28 -9.91
CA SER A 47 20.24 20.64 -9.38
C SER A 47 20.45 20.72 -7.86
N LEU A 48 20.42 19.58 -7.15
CA LEU A 48 20.55 19.54 -5.71
C LEU A 48 22.00 19.72 -5.26
N PRO A 49 22.31 20.70 -4.40
CA PRO A 49 23.64 20.82 -3.83
C PRO A 49 23.90 19.67 -2.84
N VAL A 50 25.16 19.29 -2.66
CA VAL A 50 25.54 18.26 -1.67
C VAL A 50 25.03 18.58 -0.26
N SER A 51 24.91 19.86 0.08
CA SER A 51 24.36 20.32 1.35
C SER A 51 22.88 19.95 1.57
N ALA A 52 22.13 19.62 0.54
CA ALA A 52 20.76 19.13 0.68
C ALA A 52 20.69 17.81 1.47
N PHE A 53 21.77 17.02 1.46
CA PHE A 53 21.87 15.71 2.09
C PHE A 53 22.54 15.72 3.47
N VAL A 54 22.88 16.89 4.02
CA VAL A 54 23.59 17.00 5.33
C VAL A 54 22.80 16.35 6.46
N GLY A 55 21.47 16.40 6.41
CA GLY A 55 20.61 15.74 7.39
C GLY A 55 20.57 14.21 7.30
N ASN A 56 21.14 13.63 6.25
CA ASN A 56 21.05 12.19 5.93
C ASN A 56 22.44 11.57 5.72
N ILE A 57 23.49 12.15 6.31
CA ILE A 57 24.89 11.71 6.12
C ILE A 57 25.17 10.29 6.62
N ASP A 58 24.34 9.80 7.53
CA ASP A 58 24.39 8.45 8.07
C ASP A 58 23.52 7.45 7.29
N GLY A 59 22.88 7.90 6.21
CA GLY A 59 21.98 7.09 5.38
C GLY A 59 20.57 6.93 5.96
N GLN A 60 20.24 7.58 7.06
CA GLN A 60 18.89 7.56 7.62
C GLN A 60 17.95 8.51 6.84
N TRP A 61 16.77 8.02 6.54
CA TRP A 61 15.70 8.76 5.87
C TRP A 61 14.42 8.74 6.69
N GLU A 62 13.57 9.73 6.45
CA GLU A 62 12.26 9.77 7.07
C GLU A 62 11.41 8.54 6.66
N THR A 63 10.89 7.83 7.64
CA THR A 63 10.02 6.67 7.41
C THR A 63 8.67 7.09 6.82
N GLY A 64 8.03 6.21 6.03
CA GLY A 64 6.73 6.46 5.41
C GLY A 64 6.76 7.32 4.15
N ALA A 65 7.94 7.65 3.61
CA ALA A 65 8.08 8.44 2.38
C ALA A 65 7.43 7.77 1.16
N SER A 66 7.30 6.44 1.14
CA SER A 66 6.61 5.69 0.08
C SER A 66 5.13 6.08 -0.09
N ALA A 67 4.50 6.66 0.93
CA ALA A 67 3.14 7.18 0.82
C ALA A 67 3.03 8.33 -0.19
N TYR A 68 4.14 9.03 -0.47
CA TYR A 68 4.20 10.16 -1.39
C TYR A 68 4.65 9.78 -2.80
N GLU A 69 5.00 8.52 -3.02
CA GLU A 69 5.43 7.99 -4.30
C GLU A 69 4.70 6.68 -4.60
N LYS A 70 3.61 6.78 -5.33
CA LYS A 70 2.79 5.64 -5.78
C LYS A 70 3.08 5.37 -7.26
N ARG A 71 3.76 4.29 -7.57
CA ARG A 71 4.23 4.01 -8.95
C ARG A 71 3.24 3.20 -9.78
N GLY A 72 2.43 2.35 -9.17
CA GLY A 72 1.44 1.55 -9.87
C GLY A 72 2.01 0.64 -10.97
N THR A 73 3.16 0.02 -10.71
CA THR A 73 3.92 -0.72 -11.73
C THR A 73 3.34 -2.09 -12.07
N ALA A 74 2.49 -2.64 -11.21
CA ALA A 74 1.92 -3.97 -11.42
C ALA A 74 0.85 -3.97 -12.50
N VAL A 75 0.94 -4.89 -13.46
CA VAL A 75 -0.12 -5.14 -14.46
C VAL A 75 -1.34 -5.80 -13.81
N THR A 76 -1.09 -6.70 -12.86
CA THR A 76 -2.13 -7.38 -12.09
C THR A 76 -1.84 -7.28 -10.61
N VAL A 77 -2.90 -7.17 -9.81
CA VAL A 77 -2.84 -7.05 -8.36
C VAL A 77 -3.80 -8.02 -7.69
N PRO A 78 -3.58 -8.38 -6.40
CA PRO A 78 -4.46 -9.31 -5.72
C PRO A 78 -5.83 -8.69 -5.41
N GLU A 79 -6.88 -9.43 -5.72
CA GLU A 79 -8.24 -9.19 -5.24
C GLU A 79 -8.57 -10.21 -4.16
N TRP A 80 -9.12 -9.74 -3.03
CA TRP A 80 -9.49 -10.56 -1.89
C TRP A 80 -10.97 -10.98 -1.93
N ASP A 81 -11.21 -12.28 -1.70
CA ASP A 81 -12.52 -12.89 -1.53
C ASP A 81 -12.75 -13.15 -0.03
N ALA A 82 -13.64 -12.37 0.57
CA ALA A 82 -13.94 -12.44 2.01
C ALA A 82 -14.61 -13.76 2.42
N GLU A 83 -15.40 -14.38 1.54
CA GLU A 83 -16.14 -15.60 1.84
C GLU A 83 -15.22 -16.81 1.95
N LYS A 84 -14.24 -16.91 1.05
CA LYS A 84 -13.27 -18.00 1.04
C LYS A 84 -12.16 -17.84 2.07
N CYS A 85 -11.94 -16.63 2.55
CA CYS A 85 -10.82 -16.31 3.43
C CYS A 85 -10.98 -16.94 4.82
N ILE A 86 -9.97 -17.68 5.27
CA ILE A 86 -9.87 -18.23 6.65
C ILE A 86 -9.10 -17.33 7.60
N GLN A 87 -8.65 -16.17 7.14
CA GLN A 87 -7.94 -15.16 7.93
C GLN A 87 -6.65 -15.67 8.59
N CYS A 88 -5.90 -16.48 7.89
CA CYS A 88 -4.61 -16.99 8.36
C CYS A 88 -3.47 -15.94 8.28
N ASN A 89 -3.67 -14.85 7.54
CA ASN A 89 -2.73 -13.75 7.30
C ASN A 89 -1.41 -14.16 6.61
N GLN A 90 -1.30 -15.36 6.04
CA GLN A 90 -0.09 -15.79 5.34
C GLN A 90 0.24 -14.89 4.15
N CYS A 91 -0.78 -14.39 3.43
CA CYS A 91 -0.60 -13.45 2.32
C CYS A 91 0.05 -12.13 2.76
N ALA A 92 -0.31 -11.63 3.94
CA ALA A 92 0.32 -10.45 4.51
C ALA A 92 1.75 -10.74 4.99
N PHE A 93 1.98 -11.93 5.55
CA PHE A 93 3.28 -12.35 6.05
C PHE A 93 4.35 -12.45 4.96
N VAL A 94 4.00 -12.97 3.78
CA VAL A 94 4.96 -13.13 2.66
C VAL A 94 5.13 -11.87 1.82
N CYS A 95 4.28 -10.85 2.01
CA CYS A 95 4.36 -9.63 1.22
C CYS A 95 5.54 -8.76 1.67
N SER A 96 6.64 -8.78 0.91
CA SER A 96 7.82 -7.97 1.19
C SER A 96 7.59 -6.46 1.12
N HIS A 97 6.53 -6.01 0.42
CA HIS A 97 6.18 -4.60 0.26
C HIS A 97 5.10 -4.11 1.23
N ALA A 98 4.60 -4.97 2.11
CA ALA A 98 3.52 -4.67 3.05
C ALA A 98 2.25 -4.08 2.41
N THR A 99 1.98 -4.41 1.15
CA THR A 99 0.88 -3.86 0.35
C THR A 99 -0.43 -4.62 0.51
N ILE A 100 -0.41 -5.79 1.13
CA ILE A 100 -1.58 -6.57 1.52
C ILE A 100 -1.57 -6.76 3.02
N ARG A 101 -2.56 -6.19 3.72
CA ARG A 101 -2.54 -6.11 5.18
C ARG A 101 -3.90 -6.40 5.80
N PRO A 102 -3.94 -7.13 6.94
CA PRO A 102 -5.15 -7.32 7.71
C PRO A 102 -5.42 -6.11 8.62
N PHE A 103 -6.69 -5.73 8.74
CA PHE A 103 -7.13 -4.72 9.69
C PHE A 103 -8.32 -5.25 10.49
N LEU A 104 -8.41 -4.79 11.74
CA LEU A 104 -9.56 -4.97 12.61
C LEU A 104 -10.22 -3.62 12.85
N LEU A 105 -11.51 -3.52 12.55
CA LEU A 105 -12.27 -2.28 12.65
C LEU A 105 -13.34 -2.40 13.73
N ASN A 106 -13.50 -1.37 14.55
CA ASN A 106 -14.66 -1.19 15.40
C ASN A 106 -15.84 -0.61 14.61
N GLU A 107 -17.01 -0.47 15.24
CA GLU A 107 -18.22 0.01 14.59
C GLU A 107 -18.09 1.44 14.02
N GLU A 108 -17.36 2.33 14.71
CA GLU A 108 -17.18 3.72 14.28
C GLU A 108 -16.29 3.79 13.04
N GLU A 109 -15.19 3.03 13.04
CA GLU A 109 -14.29 2.93 11.90
C GLU A 109 -14.98 2.30 10.68
N VAL A 110 -15.85 1.32 10.90
CA VAL A 110 -16.67 0.72 9.83
C VAL A 110 -17.64 1.75 9.24
N LYS A 111 -18.31 2.54 10.08
CA LYS A 111 -19.26 3.57 9.60
C LYS A 111 -18.59 4.69 8.79
N ALA A 112 -17.34 5.01 9.15
CA ALA A 112 -16.58 6.06 8.47
C ALA A 112 -15.80 5.56 7.24
N ALA A 113 -15.72 4.24 7.04
CA ALA A 113 -14.97 3.64 5.95
C ALA A 113 -15.60 3.92 4.58
N PRO A 114 -14.77 3.99 3.50
CA PRO A 114 -15.29 4.05 2.14
C PRO A 114 -16.24 2.89 1.83
N ALA A 115 -17.27 3.16 1.01
CA ALA A 115 -18.33 2.18 0.71
C ALA A 115 -17.79 0.90 0.00
N GLN A 116 -16.64 0.99 -0.64
CA GLN A 116 -15.99 -0.12 -1.35
C GLN A 116 -15.25 -1.11 -0.45
N ILE A 117 -15.20 -0.85 0.86
CA ILE A 117 -14.55 -1.75 1.81
C ILE A 117 -15.26 -3.12 1.85
N LYS A 118 -14.50 -4.19 1.74
CA LYS A 118 -15.00 -5.55 1.94
C LYS A 118 -14.75 -5.94 3.40
N LEU A 119 -15.75 -6.40 4.10
CA LEU A 119 -15.68 -6.77 5.52
C LEU A 119 -16.11 -8.22 5.74
N ALA A 120 -15.53 -8.85 6.75
CA ALA A 120 -15.91 -10.17 7.25
C ALA A 120 -15.94 -10.18 8.78
N ASP A 121 -16.64 -11.16 9.35
CA ASP A 121 -16.52 -11.42 10.79
C ASP A 121 -15.16 -12.04 11.11
N VAL A 122 -14.61 -11.73 12.29
CA VAL A 122 -13.33 -12.32 12.72
C VAL A 122 -13.48 -13.82 12.95
N LYS A 123 -12.53 -14.61 12.45
CA LYS A 123 -12.53 -16.09 12.55
C LYS A 123 -11.29 -16.59 13.33
N PRO A 124 -11.43 -17.48 14.32
CA PRO A 124 -12.67 -17.79 15.02
C PRO A 124 -13.25 -16.54 15.66
N LYS A 125 -14.55 -16.48 15.95
CA LYS A 125 -15.21 -15.32 16.53
C LYS A 125 -14.62 -15.05 17.91
N ALA A 126 -13.56 -14.25 17.95
CA ALA A 126 -12.81 -13.93 19.16
C ALA A 126 -13.05 -12.49 19.63
N THR A 127 -13.58 -11.62 18.75
CA THR A 127 -13.76 -10.20 19.01
C THR A 127 -15.05 -9.68 18.38
N GLU A 128 -15.50 -8.52 18.84
CA GLU A 128 -16.63 -7.77 18.24
C GLU A 128 -16.23 -6.97 16.97
N PHE A 129 -14.93 -6.98 16.64
CA PHE A 129 -14.42 -6.25 15.48
C PHE A 129 -14.81 -6.89 14.14
N LYS A 130 -14.77 -6.09 13.09
CA LYS A 130 -14.83 -6.57 11.71
C LYS A 130 -13.41 -6.70 11.14
N TYR A 131 -13.24 -7.71 10.31
CA TYR A 131 -11.98 -8.00 9.63
C TYR A 131 -12.03 -7.54 8.18
N THR A 132 -10.94 -7.00 7.70
CA THR A 132 -10.69 -6.82 6.27
C THR A 132 -9.24 -7.19 5.93
N MET A 133 -9.05 -7.72 4.72
CA MET A 133 -7.74 -7.85 4.10
C MET A 133 -7.69 -6.82 2.96
N SER A 134 -6.95 -5.77 3.17
CA SER A 134 -6.86 -4.68 2.19
C SER A 134 -5.55 -4.72 1.41
N VAL A 135 -5.62 -4.26 0.18
CA VAL A 135 -4.49 -4.20 -0.75
C VAL A 135 -4.28 -2.76 -1.18
N SER A 136 -3.01 -2.32 -1.25
CA SER A 136 -2.60 -1.10 -1.94
C SER A 136 -2.24 -1.44 -3.40
N PRO A 137 -3.11 -1.20 -4.39
CA PRO A 137 -2.81 -1.56 -5.78
C PRO A 137 -1.62 -0.80 -6.36
N LEU A 138 -1.40 0.44 -5.93
CA LEU A 138 -0.34 1.29 -6.45
C LEU A 138 1.05 0.97 -5.88
N ASP A 139 1.12 0.30 -4.72
CA ASP A 139 2.37 -0.16 -4.12
C ASP A 139 2.67 -1.64 -4.45
N CYS A 140 1.68 -2.37 -4.97
CA CYS A 140 1.83 -3.78 -5.31
C CYS A 140 2.77 -3.95 -6.52
N MET A 141 3.68 -4.93 -6.44
CA MET A 141 4.60 -5.28 -7.53
C MET A 141 4.08 -6.41 -8.44
N GLY A 142 2.92 -6.99 -8.13
CA GLY A 142 2.32 -8.04 -8.95
C GLY A 142 3.05 -9.39 -8.89
N CYS A 143 3.89 -9.65 -7.88
CA CYS A 143 4.73 -10.84 -7.79
C CYS A 143 3.97 -12.17 -7.63
N GLY A 144 2.72 -12.14 -7.13
CA GLY A 144 1.89 -13.35 -6.99
C GLY A 144 2.16 -14.19 -5.74
N GLU A 145 3.12 -13.85 -4.88
CA GLU A 145 3.44 -14.65 -3.68
C GLU A 145 2.23 -14.85 -2.75
N CYS A 146 1.39 -13.83 -2.62
CA CYS A 146 0.20 -13.91 -1.78
C CYS A 146 -0.83 -14.95 -2.25
N ILE A 147 -0.94 -15.22 -3.55
CA ILE A 147 -1.82 -16.28 -4.08
C ILE A 147 -1.22 -17.65 -3.88
N THR A 148 0.10 -17.77 -4.02
CA THR A 148 0.82 -19.06 -3.88
C THR A 148 0.68 -19.65 -2.48
N VAL A 149 0.68 -18.81 -1.45
CA VAL A 149 0.55 -19.25 -0.05
C VAL A 149 -0.89 -19.35 0.44
N CYS A 150 -1.87 -18.93 -0.35
CA CYS A 150 -3.27 -18.92 0.07
C CYS A 150 -3.90 -20.32 0.02
N PRO A 151 -4.14 -21.00 1.17
CA PRO A 151 -4.60 -22.40 1.18
C PRO A 151 -6.03 -22.56 0.66
N THR A 152 -6.84 -21.50 0.67
CA THR A 152 -8.25 -21.52 0.25
C THR A 152 -8.49 -20.81 -1.07
N GLN A 153 -7.43 -20.33 -1.73
CA GLN A 153 -7.53 -19.59 -2.97
C GLN A 153 -8.48 -18.37 -2.84
N ALA A 154 -8.46 -17.74 -1.67
CA ALA A 154 -9.24 -16.53 -1.39
C ALA A 154 -8.63 -15.26 -2.01
N ILE A 155 -7.54 -15.40 -2.75
CA ILE A 155 -6.88 -14.30 -3.44
C ILE A 155 -6.65 -14.73 -4.88
N LYS A 156 -6.97 -13.84 -5.82
CA LYS A 156 -6.70 -14.02 -7.25
C LYS A 156 -6.07 -12.74 -7.81
N MET A 157 -5.20 -12.88 -8.82
CA MET A 157 -4.67 -11.73 -9.55
C MET A 157 -5.70 -11.25 -10.57
N VAL A 158 -5.94 -9.95 -10.57
CA VAL A 158 -6.85 -9.27 -11.50
C VAL A 158 -6.15 -8.03 -12.08
N PRO A 159 -6.61 -7.48 -13.23
CA PRO A 159 -6.05 -6.25 -13.78
C PRO A 159 -6.05 -5.12 -12.74
N GLN A 160 -4.95 -4.35 -12.67
CA GLN A 160 -4.79 -3.29 -11.66
C GLN A 160 -5.92 -2.25 -11.74
N GLU A 161 -6.34 -1.88 -12.95
CA GLU A 161 -7.40 -0.89 -13.16
C GLU A 161 -8.71 -1.30 -12.48
N SER A 162 -9.00 -2.61 -12.38
CA SER A 162 -10.20 -3.12 -11.72
C SER A 162 -10.19 -2.93 -10.20
N GLN A 163 -9.03 -2.61 -9.63
CA GLN A 163 -8.82 -2.41 -8.19
C GLN A 163 -8.50 -0.95 -7.82
N ALA A 164 -8.67 -0.01 -8.74
CA ALA A 164 -8.36 1.40 -8.49
C ALA A 164 -9.11 1.96 -7.26
N GLU A 165 -10.36 1.54 -7.04
CA GLU A 165 -11.18 1.95 -5.89
C GLU A 165 -10.68 1.39 -4.54
N GLN A 166 -9.77 0.40 -4.55
CA GLN A 166 -9.21 -0.15 -3.32
C GLN A 166 -8.06 0.69 -2.76
N GLN A 167 -7.43 1.57 -3.54
CA GLN A 167 -6.40 2.46 -3.03
C GLN A 167 -6.94 3.43 -1.96
N PRO A 168 -8.04 4.17 -2.19
CA PRO A 168 -8.65 5.00 -1.14
C PRO A 168 -9.06 4.20 0.11
N VAL A 169 -9.48 2.93 -0.05
CA VAL A 169 -9.80 2.06 1.10
C VAL A 169 -8.54 1.77 1.91
N PHE A 170 -7.45 1.39 1.26
CA PHE A 170 -6.18 1.12 1.93
C PHE A 170 -5.65 2.36 2.65
N ASP A 171 -5.66 3.51 1.98
CA ASP A 171 -5.21 4.78 2.53
C ASP A 171 -6.04 5.20 3.75
N TYR A 172 -7.36 5.02 3.69
CA TYR A 172 -8.26 5.24 4.84
C TYR A 172 -7.88 4.34 6.02
N LEU A 173 -7.69 3.05 5.78
CA LEU A 173 -7.38 2.07 6.83
C LEU A 173 -6.05 2.41 7.53
N VAL A 174 -5.04 2.77 6.76
CA VAL A 174 -3.73 3.16 7.30
C VAL A 174 -3.82 4.44 8.14
N ALA A 175 -4.60 5.42 7.68
CA ALA A 175 -4.67 6.73 8.32
C ALA A 175 -5.58 6.76 9.57
N ASN A 176 -6.66 5.95 9.59
CA ASN A 176 -7.75 6.12 10.54
C ASN A 176 -8.00 4.91 11.45
N VAL A 177 -7.53 3.71 11.07
CA VAL A 177 -7.78 2.51 11.87
C VAL A 177 -6.66 2.28 12.86
N SER A 178 -6.98 2.40 14.14
CA SER A 178 -6.01 2.18 15.21
C SER A 178 -5.71 0.70 15.41
N LYS A 179 -4.50 0.40 15.91
CA LYS A 179 -4.14 -0.95 16.35
C LYS A 179 -5.13 -1.43 17.43
N LYS A 180 -5.58 -2.66 17.30
CA LYS A 180 -6.47 -3.34 18.22
C LYS A 180 -5.76 -4.52 18.86
N ASP A 181 -6.17 -4.88 20.08
CA ASP A 181 -5.85 -6.19 20.60
C ASP A 181 -6.64 -7.24 19.80
N SER A 182 -5.92 -8.03 19.03
CA SER A 182 -6.53 -9.05 18.17
C SER A 182 -6.99 -10.28 18.93
N GLY A 183 -6.50 -10.49 20.17
CA GLY A 183 -6.69 -11.71 20.94
C GLY A 183 -5.94 -12.93 20.37
N PHE A 184 -5.10 -12.75 19.35
CA PHE A 184 -4.25 -13.81 18.80
C PHE A 184 -2.82 -13.67 19.32
N ALA A 185 -2.14 -14.81 19.53
CA ALA A 185 -0.75 -14.84 20.00
C ALA A 185 0.20 -14.17 19.00
N ASP A 186 1.02 -13.24 19.47
CA ASP A 186 1.91 -12.41 18.65
C ASP A 186 3.07 -13.19 18.02
N ASP A 187 3.39 -14.38 18.53
CA ASP A 187 4.40 -15.30 18.02
C ASP A 187 3.88 -16.21 16.90
N THR A 188 2.63 -16.03 16.48
CA THR A 188 2.04 -16.73 15.34
C THR A 188 2.02 -15.86 14.09
N VAL A 189 2.04 -16.49 12.90
CA VAL A 189 1.86 -15.75 11.63
C VAL A 189 0.60 -14.90 11.67
N LYS A 190 -0.51 -15.46 12.15
CA LYS A 190 -1.77 -14.74 12.20
C LYS A 190 -1.71 -13.52 13.11
N GLY A 191 -1.23 -13.67 14.34
CA GLY A 191 -1.20 -12.60 15.35
C GLY A 191 -0.17 -11.53 15.02
N SER A 192 1.04 -11.93 14.57
CA SER A 192 2.11 -11.00 14.24
C SER A 192 1.69 -9.97 13.18
N GLN A 193 0.85 -10.36 12.21
CA GLN A 193 0.46 -9.46 11.12
C GLN A 193 -0.45 -8.31 11.56
N TYR A 194 -1.15 -8.42 12.68
CA TYR A 194 -1.89 -7.31 13.27
C TYR A 194 -0.99 -6.30 13.99
N ASN A 195 0.25 -6.70 14.30
CA ASN A 195 1.23 -5.88 15.01
C ASN A 195 2.28 -5.27 14.08
N GLN A 196 2.29 -5.64 12.80
CA GLN A 196 3.24 -5.11 11.82
C GLN A 196 3.06 -3.61 11.63
N PRO A 197 4.15 -2.82 11.65
CA PRO A 197 4.08 -1.43 11.25
C PRO A 197 3.61 -1.32 9.80
N LEU A 198 2.75 -0.36 9.55
CA LEU A 198 2.25 -0.08 8.21
C LEU A 198 3.12 1.01 7.58
N LEU A 199 3.43 0.86 6.29
CA LEU A 199 4.17 1.86 5.49
C LEU A 199 5.56 2.25 6.04
N GLU A 200 6.14 1.46 6.94
CA GLU A 200 7.53 1.64 7.35
C GLU A 200 8.51 0.94 6.42
N PHE A 201 8.00 0.07 5.58
CA PHE A 201 8.77 -0.52 4.49
C PHE A 201 8.76 0.43 3.30
N SER A 202 9.92 0.76 2.79
CA SER A 202 10.05 1.64 1.61
C SER A 202 9.42 1.03 0.36
N GLY A 203 9.09 -0.25 0.37
CA GLY A 203 8.53 -0.96 -0.77
C GLY A 203 9.46 -1.05 -1.97
N SER A 204 10.66 -0.53 -1.87
CA SER A 204 11.66 -0.63 -2.91
C SER A 204 12.52 -1.86 -2.69
N CYS A 205 12.47 -2.77 -3.59
CA CYS A 205 13.44 -3.84 -3.71
C CYS A 205 14.57 -3.39 -4.62
#